data_563c060b43ca47173a11b8c6930c7571
#
_entry.id   563c060b43ca47173a11b8c6930c7571
#
_cell.length_a   1.000
_cell.length_b   1.000
_cell.length_c   1.000
_cell.angle_alpha   90.00
_cell.angle_beta   90.00
_cell.angle_gamma   90.00
#
_symmetry.space_group_name_H-M   'P 1'
#
loop_
_entity.id
_entity.type
_entity.pdbx_description
1 polymer ?
#
loop_
_entity_poly.entity_id
_entity_poly.type
_entity_poly.pdbx_seq_one_letter_code
_entity_poly.pdbx_strand_id
1 'polypeptide(L)'
;MNFEDKVERGYKLLTDEERRILSFIPVGKENRKTARALAPLTGATQKQLSLVARRALTAGYPVLACRHGFYIATCDADVEAYKRREELRDLEHSKTIDACARFLQA
;
A
#
# COMPACT_ATOMS: atom_id res chain seq x y z
N MET A 1 -5.87 6.61 17.46
CA MET A 1 -5.52 5.22 17.13
C MET A 1 -4.05 5.16 16.71
N ASN A 2 -3.28 4.23 17.26
CA ASN A 2 -1.88 4.13 16.89
C ASN A 2 -1.69 3.41 15.57
N PHE A 3 -0.47 3.42 15.04
CA PHE A 3 -0.18 2.86 13.71
C PHE A 3 -0.53 1.37 13.62
N GLU A 4 -0.12 0.58 14.62
CA GLU A 4 -0.37 -0.87 14.61
C GLU A 4 -1.86 -1.20 14.62
N ASP A 5 -2.65 -0.45 15.36
CA ASP A 5 -4.09 -0.64 15.42
C ASP A 5 -4.77 -0.33 14.07
N LYS A 6 -4.29 0.72 13.39
CA LYS A 6 -4.77 1.07 12.05
C LYS A 6 -4.47 -0.06 11.06
N VAL A 7 -3.25 -0.59 11.09
CA VAL A 7 -2.82 -1.66 10.20
C VAL A 7 -3.67 -2.91 10.43
N GLU A 8 -3.87 -3.30 11.68
CA GLU A 8 -4.68 -4.46 12.03
C GLU A 8 -6.12 -4.29 11.56
N ARG A 9 -6.70 -3.12 11.78
CA ARG A 9 -8.06 -2.82 11.33
C ARG A 9 -8.19 -2.92 9.82
N GLY A 10 -7.25 -2.35 9.09
CA GLY A 10 -7.23 -2.42 7.63
C GLY A 10 -7.07 -3.85 7.12
N TYR A 11 -6.19 -4.61 7.75
CA TYR A 11 -5.95 -6.01 7.39
C TYR A 11 -7.23 -6.85 7.50
N LYS A 12 -8.04 -6.61 8.53
CA LYS A 12 -9.30 -7.35 8.72
C LYS A 12 -10.33 -7.09 7.62
N LEU A 13 -10.21 -5.97 6.92
CA LEU A 13 -11.13 -5.61 5.84
C LEU A 13 -10.73 -6.22 4.49
N LEU A 14 -9.58 -6.85 4.41
CA LEU A 14 -9.08 -7.44 3.16
C LEU A 14 -9.70 -8.82 2.93
N THR A 15 -9.83 -9.19 1.65
CA THR A 15 -10.24 -10.55 1.29
C THR A 15 -9.07 -11.53 1.52
N ASP A 16 -9.38 -12.83 1.57
CA ASP A 16 -8.35 -13.86 1.72
C ASP A 16 -7.35 -13.82 0.55
N GLU A 17 -7.83 -13.59 -0.66
CA GLU A 17 -6.96 -13.48 -1.84
C GLU A 17 -6.04 -12.26 -1.74
N GLU A 18 -6.56 -11.12 -1.30
CA GLU A 18 -5.76 -9.92 -1.10
C GLU A 18 -4.69 -10.15 -0.03
N ARG A 19 -5.06 -10.78 1.09
CA ARG A 19 -4.10 -11.11 2.16
C ARG A 19 -3.00 -12.03 1.64
N ARG A 20 -3.35 -13.01 0.82
CA ARG A 20 -2.37 -13.93 0.22
C ARG A 20 -1.36 -13.17 -0.62
N ILE A 21 -1.83 -12.32 -1.52
CA ILE A 21 -0.95 -11.53 -2.39
C ILE A 21 -0.08 -10.59 -1.56
N LEU A 22 -0.67 -9.90 -0.60
CA LEU A 22 0.04 -8.91 0.22
C LEU A 22 1.05 -9.55 1.16
N SER A 23 0.90 -10.84 1.48
CA SER A 23 1.88 -11.55 2.32
C SER A 23 3.27 -11.62 1.67
N PHE A 24 3.37 -11.44 0.36
CA PHE A 24 4.64 -11.42 -0.36
C PHE A 24 5.25 -10.02 -0.46
N ILE A 25 4.51 -8.99 -0.08
CA ILE A 25 5.01 -7.61 -0.13
C ILE A 25 5.75 -7.31 1.17
N PRO A 26 7.02 -6.87 1.07
CA PRO A 26 7.85 -6.67 2.26
C PRO A 26 7.47 -5.40 3.03
N VAL A 27 7.83 -5.40 4.30
CA VAL A 27 7.68 -4.24 5.17
C VAL A 27 8.93 -3.38 5.02
N GLY A 28 8.73 -2.07 4.88
CA GLY A 28 9.83 -1.11 4.80
C GLY A 28 10.23 -0.77 3.37
N LYS A 29 10.47 0.51 3.14
CA LYS A 29 10.83 1.03 1.82
C LYS A 29 12.13 0.43 1.29
N GLU A 30 13.08 0.19 2.17
CA GLU A 30 14.39 -0.39 1.84
C GLU A 30 14.29 -1.82 1.33
N ASN A 31 13.19 -2.49 1.64
CA ASN A 31 12.95 -3.89 1.25
C ASN A 31 12.00 -4.02 0.04
N ARG A 32 11.58 -2.92 -0.54
CA ARG A 32 10.59 -2.91 -1.62
C ARG A 32 10.92 -3.89 -2.74
N LYS A 33 9.88 -4.50 -3.30
CA LYS A 33 10.01 -5.44 -4.42
C LYS A 33 9.20 -4.95 -5.62
N THR A 34 9.78 -5.08 -6.81
CA THR A 34 9.10 -4.70 -8.05
C THR A 34 7.97 -5.67 -8.37
N ALA A 35 7.05 -5.24 -9.23
CA ALA A 35 6.00 -6.11 -9.74
C ALA A 35 6.60 -7.32 -10.44
N ARG A 36 7.71 -7.12 -11.15
CA ARG A 36 8.42 -8.20 -11.85
C ARG A 36 8.91 -9.28 -10.88
N ALA A 37 9.41 -8.87 -9.72
CA ALA A 37 9.86 -9.80 -8.68
C ALA A 37 8.68 -10.50 -7.99
N LEU A 38 7.56 -9.79 -7.83
CA LEU A 38 6.39 -10.32 -7.12
C LEU A 38 5.52 -11.24 -7.99
N ALA A 39 5.49 -11.02 -9.30
CA ALA A 39 4.62 -11.78 -10.21
C ALA A 39 4.79 -13.31 -10.08
N PRO A 40 6.02 -13.87 -10.11
CA PRO A 40 6.16 -15.32 -10.00
C PRO A 40 5.79 -15.85 -8.61
N LEU A 41 5.86 -15.03 -7.57
CA LEU A 41 5.52 -15.42 -6.20
C LEU A 41 4.01 -15.41 -5.98
N THR A 42 3.32 -14.43 -6.55
CA THR A 42 1.89 -14.20 -6.31
C THR A 42 0.99 -14.77 -7.39
N GLY A 43 1.51 -14.99 -8.58
CA GLY A 43 0.71 -15.34 -9.75
C GLY A 43 -0.07 -14.17 -10.32
N ALA A 44 0.16 -12.95 -9.83
CA ALA A 44 -0.56 -11.75 -10.23
C ALA A 44 0.25 -10.93 -11.24
N THR A 45 -0.44 -10.31 -12.20
CA THR A 45 0.17 -9.37 -13.13
C THR A 45 0.49 -8.05 -12.43
N GLN A 46 1.30 -7.21 -13.07
CA GLN A 46 1.60 -5.87 -12.54
C GLN A 46 0.32 -5.06 -12.31
N LYS A 47 -0.62 -5.15 -13.25
CA LYS A 47 -1.90 -4.45 -13.15
C LYS A 47 -2.70 -4.94 -11.94
N GLN A 48 -2.74 -6.24 -11.72
CA GLN A 48 -3.43 -6.84 -10.57
C GLN A 48 -2.76 -6.43 -9.26
N LEU A 49 -1.44 -6.44 -9.22
CA LEU A 49 -0.69 -6.02 -8.03
C LEU A 49 -0.98 -4.55 -7.68
N SER A 50 -0.99 -3.68 -8.69
CA SER A 50 -1.30 -2.26 -8.49
C SER A 50 -2.72 -2.06 -7.98
N LEU A 51 -3.67 -2.83 -8.51
CA LEU A 51 -5.07 -2.75 -8.08
C LEU A 51 -5.23 -3.22 -6.63
N VAL A 52 -4.61 -4.35 -6.28
CA VAL A 52 -4.66 -4.88 -4.92
C VAL A 52 -4.02 -3.91 -3.93
N ALA A 53 -2.87 -3.33 -4.28
CA ALA A 53 -2.20 -2.34 -3.43
C ALA A 53 -3.09 -1.12 -3.18
N ARG A 54 -3.76 -0.61 -4.21
CA ARG A 54 -4.67 0.53 -4.08
C ARG A 54 -5.88 0.19 -3.21
N ARG A 55 -6.47 -0.98 -3.39
CA ARG A 55 -7.60 -1.43 -2.58
C ARG A 55 -7.21 -1.61 -1.12
N ALA A 56 -6.02 -2.16 -0.86
CA ALA A 56 -5.51 -2.33 0.48
C ALA A 56 -5.35 -0.97 1.18
N LEU A 57 -4.74 -0.01 0.51
CA LEU A 57 -4.55 1.33 1.07
C LEU A 57 -5.91 1.99 1.36
N THR A 58 -6.87 1.84 0.46
CA THR A 58 -8.22 2.37 0.65
C THR A 58 -8.91 1.73 1.86
N ALA A 59 -8.66 0.44 2.10
CA ALA A 59 -9.20 -0.26 3.27
C ALA A 59 -8.51 0.13 4.58
N GLY A 60 -7.36 0.82 4.50
CA GLY A 60 -6.58 1.23 5.67
C GLY A 60 -5.37 0.36 5.95
N TYR A 61 -5.00 -0.52 5.03
CA TYR A 61 -3.77 -1.32 5.14
C TYR A 61 -2.69 -0.64 4.29
N PRO A 62 -1.61 -0.11 4.89
CA PRO A 62 -0.73 0.86 4.24
C PRO A 62 0.28 0.24 3.26
N VAL A 63 -0.21 -0.28 2.14
CA VAL A 63 0.62 -0.73 1.03
C VAL A 63 0.91 0.46 0.14
N LEU A 64 2.18 0.75 -0.05
CA LEU A 64 2.63 1.88 -0.84
C LEU A 64 3.30 1.38 -2.12
N ALA A 65 2.88 1.93 -3.26
CA ALA A 65 3.41 1.59 -4.57
C ALA A 65 4.24 2.75 -5.08
N CYS A 66 5.53 2.53 -5.29
CA CYS A 66 6.40 3.55 -5.84
C CYS A 66 7.02 3.08 -7.15
N ARG A 67 7.77 3.98 -7.80
CA ARG A 67 8.42 3.70 -9.07
C ARG A 67 9.29 2.43 -9.03
N HIS A 68 9.85 2.13 -7.86
CA HIS A 68 10.80 1.02 -7.69
C HIS A 68 10.19 -0.18 -6.99
N GLY A 69 8.88 -0.22 -6.82
CA GLY A 69 8.21 -1.40 -6.29
C GLY A 69 7.17 -1.11 -5.21
N PHE A 70 6.81 -2.17 -4.51
CA PHE A 70 5.77 -2.17 -3.48
C PHE A 70 6.39 -2.46 -2.12
N TYR A 71 5.85 -1.84 -1.08
CA TYR A 71 6.25 -2.10 0.30
C TYR A 71 5.12 -1.71 1.25
N ILE A 72 5.18 -2.23 2.47
CA ILE A 72 4.22 -1.89 3.52
C ILE A 72 4.89 -0.86 4.43
N ALA A 73 4.20 0.24 4.71
CA ALA A 73 4.70 1.30 5.58
C ALA A 73 4.97 0.78 6.99
N THR A 74 5.97 1.34 7.67
CA THR A 74 6.32 0.99 9.06
C THR A 74 5.80 1.99 10.07
N CYS A 75 5.40 3.18 9.62
CA CYS A 75 4.93 4.25 10.52
C CYS A 75 4.12 5.28 9.72
N ASP A 76 3.43 6.16 10.44
CA ASP A 76 2.66 7.23 9.81
C ASP A 76 3.53 8.15 8.94
N ALA A 77 4.80 8.35 9.31
CA ALA A 77 5.71 9.19 8.54
C ALA A 77 5.91 8.67 7.11
N ASP A 78 5.94 7.35 6.93
CA ASP A 78 6.05 6.75 5.59
C ASP A 78 4.83 7.08 4.74
N VAL A 79 3.65 7.00 5.32
CA VAL A 79 2.39 7.31 4.62
C VAL A 79 2.32 8.80 4.29
N GLU A 80 2.75 9.66 5.22
CA GLU A 80 2.79 11.11 5.00
C GLU A 80 3.74 11.48 3.86
N ALA A 81 4.92 10.90 3.83
CA ALA A 81 5.90 11.15 2.76
C ALA A 81 5.36 10.69 1.40
N TYR A 82 4.71 9.54 1.37
CA TYR A 82 4.10 9.01 0.16
C TYR A 82 2.98 9.93 -0.34
N LYS A 83 2.11 10.37 0.57
CA LYS A 83 1.02 11.30 0.25
C LYS A 83 1.56 12.58 -0.39
N ARG A 84 2.59 13.19 0.21
CA ARG A 84 3.21 14.41 -0.31
C ARG A 84 3.76 14.22 -1.72
N ARG A 85 4.40 13.09 -1.96
CA ARG A 85 4.95 12.80 -3.27
C ARG A 85 3.85 12.66 -4.31
N GLU A 86 2.74 12.00 -3.97
CA GLU A 86 1.61 11.85 -4.88
C GLU A 86 0.93 13.20 -5.16
N GLU A 87 0.85 14.08 -4.16
CA GLU A 87 0.31 15.42 -4.32
C GLU A 87 1.13 16.28 -5.31
N LEU A 88 2.43 16.03 -5.38
CA LEU A 88 3.33 16.76 -6.28
C LEU A 88 3.33 16.21 -7.70
N ARG A 89 2.76 15.04 -7.92
CA ARG A 89 2.81 14.39 -9.24
C ARG A 89 1.66 14.82 -10.14
N ASP A 90 0.41 14.59 -9.74
CA ASP A 90 -0.71 14.80 -10.63
C ASP A 90 -2.05 14.66 -9.90
N LEU A 91 -3.07 15.34 -10.45
CA LEU A 91 -4.45 15.25 -9.97
C LEU A 91 -5.07 13.86 -10.16
N GLU A 92 -4.52 13.04 -11.06
CA GLU A 92 -5.00 11.68 -11.31
C GLU A 92 -4.85 10.75 -10.10
N HIS A 93 -4.03 11.14 -9.12
CA HIS A 93 -3.78 10.34 -7.93
C HIS A 93 -4.64 10.74 -6.73
N SER A 94 -5.74 11.46 -6.98
CA SER A 94 -6.60 11.96 -5.90
C SER A 94 -7.13 10.87 -4.98
N LYS A 95 -7.50 9.71 -5.52
CA LYS A 95 -8.00 8.58 -4.71
C LYS A 95 -6.93 8.03 -3.76
N THR A 96 -5.70 7.95 -4.22
CA THR A 96 -4.56 7.54 -3.40
C THR A 96 -4.28 8.54 -2.30
N ILE A 97 -4.30 9.84 -2.64
CA ILE A 97 -4.12 10.92 -1.68
C ILE A 97 -5.20 10.88 -0.61
N ASP A 98 -6.46 10.70 -1.00
CA ASP A 98 -7.58 10.62 -0.07
C ASP A 98 -7.44 9.41 0.86
N ALA A 99 -7.01 8.26 0.33
CA ALA A 99 -6.80 7.06 1.13
C ALA A 99 -5.70 7.29 2.18
N CYS A 100 -4.60 7.94 1.79
CA CYS A 100 -3.52 8.30 2.70
C CYS A 100 -4.02 9.25 3.79
N ALA A 101 -4.79 10.27 3.40
CA ALA A 101 -5.33 11.24 4.35
C ALA A 101 -6.24 10.55 5.37
N ARG A 102 -7.11 9.66 4.94
CA ARG A 102 -7.98 8.90 5.85
C ARG A 102 -7.19 8.04 6.82
N PHE A 103 -6.14 7.36 6.32
CA PHE A 103 -5.26 6.56 7.16
C PHE A 103 -4.60 7.40 8.24
N LEU A 104 -4.07 8.56 7.86
CA LEU A 104 -3.36 9.44 8.80
C LEU A 104 -4.28 10.05 9.85
N GLN A 105 -5.55 10.28 9.50
CA GLN A 105 -6.54 10.85 10.41
C GLN A 105 -7.18 9.83 11.34
N ALA A 106 -7.02 8.59 11.09
CA ALA A 106 -7.65 7.52 11.87
C ALA A 106 -7.13 7.44 13.32
#